data_1231d96371f4bf30bbf478758377ae71
#
_entry.id   1231d96371f4bf30bbf478758377ae71
#
_cell.length_a   1.000
_cell.length_b   1.000
_cell.length_c   1.000
_cell.angle_alpha   90.00
_cell.angle_beta   90.00
_cell.angle_gamma   90.00
#
_symmetry.space_group_name_H-M   'P 1'
#
loop_
_entity.id
_entity.type
_entity.pdbx_description
1 polymer ?
#
loop_
_entity_poly.entity_id
_entity_poly.type
_entity_poly.pdbx_seq_one_letter_code
_entity_poly.pdbx_strand_id
1 'polypeptide(L)'
;DSEQKVGAAFSGMRDRIVLATKTGAQTAEGFWRDLETSLRTLKTDYIDIYQFHNPAFCPKPGGEDGLYDAALEAKKQGKIRHISITNHRLAVAQEAIDSGLYASLQFPFSYLAGEQELALVEGCRTHGMGFIAMKGMAGGLLRDGLTAAAWMAVQENVVPIWGVQRESELDQFLQCIREGAELTDERRATIERDRRELCGEFCRGCGYCMPCPAGIEINQCARMSLMLRRAPAQAWLTEEWQAKMHQIEQCRHLSLIHI
;
A
#
# COMPACT_ATOMS: atom_id res chain seq x y z
N ASP A 1 -7.77 -1.54 16.06
CA ASP A 1 -8.00 -2.98 16.02
C ASP A 1 -6.76 -3.74 15.50
N SER A 2 -6.19 -3.40 14.35
CA SER A 2 -5.00 -4.09 13.81
C SER A 2 -3.78 -3.99 14.74
N GLU A 3 -3.50 -2.81 15.27
CA GLU A 3 -2.38 -2.61 16.20
C GLU A 3 -2.56 -3.41 17.50
N GLN A 4 -3.79 -3.54 18.02
CA GLN A 4 -4.05 -4.39 19.18
C GLN A 4 -3.73 -5.85 18.93
N LYS A 5 -4.13 -6.35 17.76
CA LYS A 5 -3.85 -7.74 17.34
C LYS A 5 -2.35 -7.98 17.16
N VAL A 6 -1.66 -7.03 16.49
CA VAL A 6 -0.21 -7.09 16.31
C VAL A 6 0.51 -7.03 17.66
N GLY A 7 0.16 -6.09 18.53
CA GLY A 7 0.75 -5.96 19.87
C GLY A 7 0.54 -7.20 20.75
N ALA A 8 -0.62 -7.86 20.62
CA ALA A 8 -0.88 -9.12 21.32
C ALA A 8 -0.08 -10.29 20.72
N ALA A 9 -0.04 -10.40 19.38
CA ALA A 9 0.62 -11.50 18.69
C ALA A 9 2.14 -11.50 18.88
N PHE A 10 2.76 -10.34 18.96
CA PHE A 10 4.21 -10.18 19.08
C PHE A 10 4.68 -9.82 20.52
N SER A 11 3.81 -9.98 21.51
CA SER A 11 4.18 -9.80 22.92
C SER A 11 5.33 -10.74 23.27
N GLY A 12 6.42 -10.19 23.84
CA GLY A 12 7.64 -10.93 24.19
C GLY A 12 8.60 -11.25 23.03
N MET A 13 8.31 -10.76 21.82
CA MET A 13 9.18 -10.94 20.64
C MET A 13 9.53 -9.59 19.96
N ARG A 14 9.43 -8.50 20.69
CA ARG A 14 9.57 -7.14 20.13
C ARG A 14 10.93 -6.91 19.48
N ASP A 15 11.98 -7.45 20.06
CA ASP A 15 13.36 -7.37 19.58
C ASP A 15 13.67 -8.24 18.35
N ARG A 16 12.74 -9.14 18.00
CA ARG A 16 12.89 -10.08 16.88
C ARG A 16 12.14 -9.65 15.62
N ILE A 17 11.41 -8.52 15.68
CA ILE A 17 10.58 -8.04 14.58
C ILE A 17 10.92 -6.60 14.23
N VAL A 18 10.71 -6.23 12.97
CA VAL A 18 10.65 -4.85 12.51
C VAL A 18 9.19 -4.43 12.50
N LEU A 19 8.82 -3.51 13.40
CA LEU A 19 7.45 -3.07 13.57
C LEU A 19 7.22 -1.77 12.81
N ALA A 20 6.21 -1.77 11.93
CA ALA A 20 5.82 -0.62 11.15
C ALA A 20 4.35 -0.26 11.38
N THR A 21 4.06 1.02 11.59
CA THR A 21 2.69 1.56 11.58
C THR A 21 2.68 2.98 10.99
N LYS A 22 1.51 3.61 10.98
CA LYS A 22 1.26 4.83 10.20
C LYS A 22 0.43 5.83 10.99
N THR A 23 0.59 7.13 10.64
CA THR A 23 -0.30 8.20 11.06
C THR A 23 -0.98 8.85 9.87
N GLY A 24 -2.27 9.15 10.01
CA GLY A 24 -3.03 9.99 9.08
C GLY A 24 -3.09 11.46 9.51
N ALA A 25 -2.32 11.85 10.52
CA ALA A 25 -2.31 13.20 11.05
C ALA A 25 -1.91 14.24 9.98
N GLN A 26 -2.51 15.42 10.09
CA GLN A 26 -2.21 16.58 9.24
C GLN A 26 -1.57 17.73 10.02
N THR A 27 -1.36 17.55 11.32
CA THR A 27 -0.73 18.51 12.22
C THR A 27 0.21 17.81 13.20
N ALA A 28 1.19 18.55 13.74
CA ALA A 28 2.10 18.04 14.76
C ALA A 28 1.36 17.48 16.00
N GLU A 29 0.30 18.15 16.47
CA GLU A 29 -0.50 17.65 17.60
C GLU A 29 -1.16 16.31 17.28
N GLY A 30 -1.76 16.20 16.09
CA GLY A 30 -2.35 14.95 15.61
C GLY A 30 -1.31 13.83 15.51
N PHE A 31 -0.11 14.13 15.02
CA PHE A 31 1.01 13.19 14.95
C PHE A 31 1.34 12.61 16.33
N TRP A 32 1.51 13.45 17.34
CA TRP A 32 1.85 13.00 18.69
C TRP A 32 0.73 12.15 19.31
N ARG A 33 -0.51 12.56 19.16
CA ARG A 33 -1.68 11.78 19.63
C ARG A 33 -1.71 10.39 19.00
N ASP A 34 -1.50 10.31 17.69
CA ASP A 34 -1.50 9.04 16.94
C ASP A 34 -0.32 8.15 17.37
N LEU A 35 0.89 8.72 17.49
CA LEU A 35 2.08 8.00 17.93
C LEU A 35 1.92 7.41 19.33
N GLU A 36 1.47 8.21 20.30
CA GLU A 36 1.27 7.74 21.68
C GLU A 36 0.17 6.67 21.75
N THR A 37 -0.84 6.78 20.90
CA THR A 37 -1.89 5.76 20.78
C THR A 37 -1.32 4.47 20.21
N SER A 38 -0.53 4.55 19.14
CA SER A 38 0.12 3.40 18.51
C SER A 38 1.06 2.68 19.49
N LEU A 39 1.92 3.41 20.20
CA LEU A 39 2.84 2.83 21.19
C LEU A 39 2.08 2.06 22.28
N ARG A 40 1.04 2.68 22.84
CA ARG A 40 0.19 2.05 23.86
C ARG A 40 -0.53 0.82 23.34
N THR A 41 -1.09 0.89 22.12
CA THR A 41 -1.89 -0.17 21.51
C THR A 41 -1.04 -1.36 21.08
N LEU A 42 0.15 -1.09 20.55
CA LEU A 42 1.16 -2.08 20.17
C LEU A 42 1.92 -2.63 21.38
N LYS A 43 1.76 -2.02 22.58
CA LYS A 43 2.46 -2.42 23.81
C LYS A 43 3.98 -2.39 23.67
N THR A 44 4.52 -1.32 23.13
CA THR A 44 5.95 -1.13 22.85
C THR A 44 6.38 0.29 23.16
N ASP A 45 7.64 0.48 23.50
CA ASP A 45 8.22 1.80 23.76
C ASP A 45 8.75 2.49 22.49
N TYR A 46 8.89 1.72 21.40
CA TYR A 46 9.37 2.25 20.13
C TYR A 46 8.76 1.53 18.92
N ILE A 47 8.73 2.23 17.79
CA ILE A 47 8.32 1.73 16.47
C ILE A 47 9.52 1.82 15.54
N ASP A 48 9.81 0.76 14.78
CA ASP A 48 10.96 0.78 13.87
C ASP A 48 10.71 1.69 12.68
N ILE A 49 9.54 1.57 12.03
CA ILE A 49 9.18 2.35 10.86
C ILE A 49 7.85 3.06 11.11
N TYR A 50 7.89 4.38 11.26
CA TYR A 50 6.68 5.19 11.40
C TYR A 50 6.44 6.00 10.15
N GLN A 51 5.24 5.84 9.54
CA GLN A 51 4.98 6.32 8.19
C GLN A 51 3.91 7.40 8.18
N PHE A 52 4.11 8.48 7.42
CA PHE A 52 3.02 9.36 7.02
C PHE A 52 2.11 8.63 6.04
N HIS A 53 0.82 8.55 6.35
CA HIS A 53 -0.13 7.72 5.61
C HIS A 53 -0.79 8.47 4.46
N ASN A 54 -0.29 8.30 3.26
CA ASN A 54 -0.85 8.84 2.01
C ASN A 54 -1.16 10.35 2.06
N PRO A 55 -0.24 11.19 2.56
CA PRO A 55 -0.45 12.62 2.57
C PRO A 55 -0.60 13.17 1.15
N ALA A 56 -1.31 14.29 1.00
CA ALA A 56 -1.48 14.96 -0.29
C ALA A 56 -0.20 15.69 -0.75
N PHE A 57 0.76 15.87 0.13
CA PHE A 57 2.04 16.55 -0.06
C PHE A 57 3.16 15.73 0.59
N CYS A 58 4.41 16.12 0.37
CA CYS A 58 5.57 15.52 1.01
C CYS A 58 5.94 16.33 2.28
N PRO A 59 5.68 15.87 3.51
CA PRO A 59 6.11 16.56 4.74
C PRO A 59 7.62 16.78 4.77
N LYS A 60 8.06 18.01 5.11
CA LYS A 60 9.47 18.43 5.13
C LYS A 60 9.81 19.19 6.41
N PRO A 61 11.09 19.27 6.79
CA PRO A 61 11.51 20.10 7.93
C PRO A 61 11.10 21.56 7.75
N GLY A 62 10.59 22.17 8.81
CA GLY A 62 10.10 23.56 8.79
C GLY A 62 8.79 23.77 8.02
N GLY A 63 8.09 22.71 7.63
CA GLY A 63 6.77 22.80 7.03
C GLY A 63 5.72 23.38 8.00
N GLU A 64 4.76 24.16 7.49
CA GLU A 64 3.70 24.77 8.31
C GLU A 64 2.85 23.73 9.07
N ASP A 65 2.76 22.51 8.54
CA ASP A 65 2.09 21.39 9.18
C ASP A 65 2.81 20.86 10.42
N GLY A 66 4.11 21.11 10.56
CA GLY A 66 4.98 20.66 11.64
C GLY A 66 5.16 19.14 11.74
N LEU A 67 4.68 18.37 10.77
CA LEU A 67 4.65 16.90 10.82
C LEU A 67 6.06 16.31 10.82
N TYR A 68 6.92 16.78 9.92
CA TYR A 68 8.27 16.24 9.82
C TYR A 68 9.13 16.59 11.04
N ASP A 69 8.98 17.81 11.57
CA ASP A 69 9.69 18.24 12.78
C ASP A 69 9.23 17.45 14.01
N ALA A 70 7.92 17.16 14.13
CA ALA A 70 7.39 16.25 15.15
C ALA A 70 7.98 14.84 15.02
N ALA A 71 8.13 14.33 13.80
CA ALA A 71 8.75 13.03 13.56
C ALA A 71 10.25 13.01 13.91
N LEU A 72 11.00 14.09 13.63
CA LEU A 72 12.39 14.24 14.05
C LEU A 72 12.51 14.24 15.57
N GLU A 73 11.66 14.97 16.28
CA GLU A 73 11.65 14.98 17.75
C GLU A 73 11.28 13.61 18.32
N ALA A 74 10.30 12.91 17.73
CA ALA A 74 9.94 11.55 18.14
C ALA A 74 11.11 10.56 17.94
N LYS A 75 11.88 10.73 16.85
CA LYS A 75 13.09 9.95 16.59
C LYS A 75 14.19 10.26 17.63
N LYS A 76 14.39 11.53 17.98
CA LYS A 76 15.34 11.97 19.02
C LYS A 76 14.96 11.41 20.39
N GLN A 77 13.67 11.31 20.70
CA GLN A 77 13.16 10.68 21.92
C GLN A 77 13.24 9.14 21.91
N GLY A 78 13.66 8.53 20.81
CA GLY A 78 13.76 7.07 20.66
C GLY A 78 12.43 6.36 20.45
N LYS A 79 11.31 7.09 20.28
CA LYS A 79 9.99 6.52 20.07
C LYS A 79 9.79 5.95 18.67
N ILE A 80 10.51 6.48 17.68
CA ILE A 80 10.57 5.94 16.33
C ILE A 80 12.03 5.83 15.88
N ARG A 81 12.35 4.82 15.07
CA ARG A 81 13.71 4.63 14.53
C ARG A 81 13.87 5.25 13.15
N HIS A 82 12.87 5.04 12.28
CA HIS A 82 12.90 5.48 10.90
C HIS A 82 11.61 6.24 10.54
N ILE A 83 11.80 7.43 9.93
CA ILE A 83 10.73 8.23 9.37
C ILE A 83 10.51 7.75 7.94
N SER A 84 9.27 7.44 7.59
CA SER A 84 8.93 6.88 6.29
C SER A 84 7.61 7.45 5.77
N ILE A 85 7.27 7.14 4.52
CA ILE A 85 6.06 7.64 3.87
C ILE A 85 5.37 6.55 3.08
N THR A 86 4.05 6.55 3.08
CA THR A 86 3.26 5.76 2.14
C THR A 86 2.52 6.69 1.19
N ASN A 87 2.42 6.33 -0.07
CA ASN A 87 1.64 7.12 -1.01
C ASN A 87 1.03 6.26 -2.13
N HIS A 88 0.06 6.83 -2.85
CA HIS A 88 -0.52 6.29 -4.07
C HIS A 88 -0.30 7.24 -5.26
N ARG A 89 0.24 8.44 -5.01
CA ARG A 89 0.51 9.47 -6.02
C ARG A 89 1.97 9.42 -6.42
N LEU A 90 2.22 9.20 -7.70
CA LEU A 90 3.58 9.14 -8.26
C LEU A 90 4.37 10.42 -7.98
N ALA A 91 3.74 11.59 -8.12
CA ALA A 91 4.40 12.87 -7.90
C ALA A 91 4.90 13.03 -6.45
N VAL A 92 4.08 12.68 -5.44
CA VAL A 92 4.48 12.76 -4.03
C VAL A 92 5.52 11.69 -3.70
N ALA A 93 5.41 10.50 -4.28
CA ALA A 93 6.40 9.44 -4.12
C ALA A 93 7.76 9.84 -4.68
N GLN A 94 7.79 10.44 -5.88
CA GLN A 94 9.02 10.96 -6.47
C GLN A 94 9.61 12.09 -5.64
N GLU A 95 8.78 13.04 -5.20
CA GLU A 95 9.22 14.13 -4.32
C GLU A 95 9.85 13.60 -3.01
N ALA A 96 9.27 12.55 -2.44
CA ALA A 96 9.81 11.91 -1.23
C ALA A 96 11.18 11.28 -1.49
N ILE A 97 11.38 10.63 -2.63
CA ILE A 97 12.68 10.06 -3.05
C ILE A 97 13.71 11.19 -3.21
N ASP A 98 13.38 12.21 -4.00
CA ASP A 98 14.27 13.31 -4.34
C ASP A 98 14.67 14.14 -3.10
N SER A 99 13.82 14.16 -2.07
CA SER A 99 14.08 14.88 -0.82
C SER A 99 15.20 14.26 0.00
N GLY A 100 15.46 12.96 -0.11
CA GLY A 100 16.41 12.23 0.73
C GLY A 100 16.04 12.16 2.22
N LEU A 101 14.80 12.52 2.59
CA LEU A 101 14.36 12.65 3.99
C LEU A 101 13.84 11.36 4.60
N TYR A 102 13.44 10.41 3.79
CA TYR A 102 12.70 9.22 4.22
C TYR A 102 13.54 7.95 4.14
N ALA A 103 13.41 7.10 5.13
CA ALA A 103 14.09 5.81 5.15
C ALA A 103 13.45 4.77 4.23
N SER A 104 12.13 4.86 4.01
CA SER A 104 11.43 3.99 3.08
C SER A 104 10.21 4.67 2.46
N LEU A 105 9.87 4.23 1.25
CA LEU A 105 8.63 4.52 0.55
C LEU A 105 7.77 3.25 0.51
N GLN A 106 6.51 3.34 0.95
CA GLN A 106 5.53 2.29 0.73
C GLN A 106 4.59 2.70 -0.41
N PHE A 107 4.57 1.92 -1.49
CA PHE A 107 3.80 2.23 -2.70
C PHE A 107 3.14 0.96 -3.27
N PRO A 108 1.98 1.07 -3.98
CA PRO A 108 1.40 -0.08 -4.68
C PRO A 108 2.36 -0.64 -5.72
N PHE A 109 2.66 -1.95 -5.60
CA PHE A 109 3.60 -2.60 -6.50
C PHE A 109 3.27 -4.09 -6.64
N SER A 110 3.16 -4.55 -7.86
CA SER A 110 2.90 -5.94 -8.22
C SER A 110 3.47 -6.21 -9.61
N TYR A 111 3.37 -7.42 -10.13
CA TYR A 111 3.81 -7.69 -11.49
C TYR A 111 2.97 -7.02 -12.60
N LEU A 112 1.93 -6.25 -12.21
CA LEU A 112 1.22 -5.33 -13.12
C LEU A 112 1.83 -3.92 -13.14
N ALA A 113 2.93 -3.69 -12.42
CA ALA A 113 3.60 -2.40 -12.38
C ALA A 113 4.09 -2.00 -13.79
N GLY A 114 3.91 -0.73 -14.11
CA GLY A 114 4.42 -0.11 -15.32
C GLY A 114 5.81 0.52 -15.12
N GLU A 115 6.29 1.21 -16.15
CA GLU A 115 7.61 1.86 -16.14
C GLU A 115 7.75 2.88 -15.00
N GLN A 116 6.68 3.62 -14.68
CA GLN A 116 6.72 4.65 -13.65
C GLN A 116 6.90 4.06 -12.24
N GLU A 117 6.22 2.96 -11.93
CA GLU A 117 6.38 2.29 -10.65
C GLU A 117 7.74 1.59 -10.55
N LEU A 118 8.24 1.02 -11.64
CA LEU A 118 9.60 0.47 -11.70
C LEU A 118 10.66 1.56 -11.50
N ALA A 119 10.45 2.74 -12.06
CA ALA A 119 11.33 3.89 -11.85
C ALA A 119 11.36 4.36 -10.39
N LEU A 120 10.24 4.27 -9.64
CA LEU A 120 10.25 4.56 -8.20
C LEU A 120 11.11 3.57 -7.41
N VAL A 121 11.06 2.28 -7.75
CA VAL A 121 11.91 1.25 -7.10
C VAL A 121 13.38 1.57 -7.32
N GLU A 122 13.76 1.87 -8.56
CA GLU A 122 15.14 2.24 -8.91
C GLU A 122 15.55 3.57 -8.26
N GLY A 123 14.66 4.55 -8.24
CA GLY A 123 14.87 5.81 -7.53
C GLY A 123 15.13 5.59 -6.05
N CYS A 124 14.33 4.77 -5.38
CA CYS A 124 14.58 4.39 -3.98
C CYS A 124 15.95 3.73 -3.81
N ARG A 125 16.30 2.77 -4.67
CA ARG A 125 17.57 2.06 -4.60
C ARG A 125 18.77 3.01 -4.74
N THR A 126 18.73 3.93 -5.67
CA THR A 126 19.83 4.88 -5.93
C THR A 126 19.99 5.93 -4.83
N HIS A 127 18.91 6.25 -4.10
CA HIS A 127 18.93 7.18 -2.97
C HIS A 127 19.11 6.49 -1.60
N GLY A 128 19.37 5.18 -1.57
CA GLY A 128 19.54 4.43 -0.32
C GLY A 128 18.25 4.32 0.51
N MET A 129 17.08 4.45 -0.13
CA MET A 129 15.76 4.40 0.45
C MET A 129 15.16 3.01 0.25
N GLY A 130 14.59 2.39 1.29
CA GLY A 130 13.91 1.10 1.17
C GLY A 130 12.58 1.24 0.43
N PHE A 131 12.18 0.23 -0.36
CA PHE A 131 10.87 0.20 -1.00
C PHE A 131 9.99 -0.90 -0.39
N ILE A 132 8.82 -0.51 0.13
CA ILE A 132 7.82 -1.43 0.69
C ILE A 132 6.68 -1.59 -0.33
N ALA A 133 6.58 -2.78 -0.92
CA ALA A 133 5.57 -3.08 -1.92
C ALA A 133 4.24 -3.45 -1.27
N MET A 134 3.25 -2.56 -1.34
CA MET A 134 1.89 -2.88 -0.93
C MET A 134 1.04 -3.32 -2.13
N LYS A 135 -0.08 -4.00 -1.85
CA LYS A 135 -1.01 -4.50 -2.88
C LYS A 135 -0.36 -5.48 -3.87
N GLY A 136 0.56 -6.33 -3.42
CA GLY A 136 1.24 -7.32 -4.25
C GLY A 136 0.30 -8.26 -5.02
N MET A 137 -0.93 -8.49 -4.51
CA MET A 137 -2.00 -9.20 -5.20
C MET A 137 -2.97 -8.28 -5.97
N ALA A 138 -2.58 -7.04 -6.25
CA ALA A 138 -3.38 -6.04 -6.99
C ALA A 138 -4.83 -5.90 -6.45
N GLY A 139 -5.02 -5.96 -5.13
CA GLY A 139 -6.34 -5.87 -4.50
C GLY A 139 -7.25 -7.08 -4.77
N GLY A 140 -6.66 -8.27 -4.94
CA GLY A 140 -7.37 -9.54 -5.18
C GLY A 140 -7.60 -9.87 -6.65
N LEU A 141 -7.06 -9.08 -7.57
CA LEU A 141 -7.14 -9.37 -9.02
C LEU A 141 -6.16 -10.46 -9.46
N LEU A 142 -5.02 -10.55 -8.81
CA LEU A 142 -4.07 -11.63 -8.98
C LEU A 142 -4.49 -12.79 -8.08
N ARG A 143 -4.51 -14.00 -8.63
CA ARG A 143 -5.04 -15.19 -7.93
C ARG A 143 -3.96 -16.16 -7.50
N ASP A 144 -2.80 -16.08 -8.15
CA ASP A 144 -1.68 -16.97 -7.89
C ASP A 144 -0.63 -16.27 -7.02
N GLY A 145 -0.70 -16.56 -5.71
CA GLY A 145 0.22 -16.03 -4.71
C GLY A 145 1.65 -16.50 -4.92
N LEU A 146 1.86 -17.73 -5.44
CA LEU A 146 3.19 -18.27 -5.74
C LEU A 146 3.86 -17.49 -6.88
N THR A 147 3.12 -17.19 -7.95
CA THR A 147 3.60 -16.36 -9.05
C THR A 147 3.89 -14.92 -8.59
N ALA A 148 3.00 -14.33 -7.79
CA ALA A 148 3.22 -12.99 -7.24
C ALA A 148 4.46 -12.93 -6.34
N ALA A 149 4.63 -13.92 -5.47
CA ALA A 149 5.80 -14.02 -4.58
C ALA A 149 7.10 -14.25 -5.37
N ALA A 150 7.08 -15.13 -6.37
CA ALA A 150 8.23 -15.41 -7.22
C ALA A 150 8.69 -14.16 -8.00
N TRP A 151 7.74 -13.40 -8.54
CA TRP A 151 8.06 -12.15 -9.23
C TRP A 151 8.62 -11.10 -8.26
N MET A 152 8.05 -11.00 -7.06
CA MET A 152 8.49 -10.04 -6.06
C MET A 152 9.89 -10.38 -5.52
N ALA A 153 10.21 -11.66 -5.40
CA ALA A 153 11.49 -12.14 -4.87
C ALA A 153 12.71 -11.79 -5.74
N VAL A 154 12.49 -11.53 -7.03
CA VAL A 154 13.56 -11.10 -7.95
C VAL A 154 13.71 -9.59 -8.06
N GLN A 155 12.88 -8.82 -7.35
CA GLN A 155 13.00 -7.36 -7.31
C GLN A 155 14.03 -6.94 -6.25
N GLU A 156 15.07 -6.25 -6.66
CA GLU A 156 16.04 -5.69 -5.73
C GLU A 156 15.46 -4.51 -4.94
N ASN A 157 15.86 -4.36 -3.68
CA ASN A 157 15.45 -3.27 -2.78
C ASN A 157 13.94 -3.23 -2.48
N VAL A 158 13.22 -4.35 -2.62
CA VAL A 158 11.77 -4.43 -2.42
C VAL A 158 11.41 -5.40 -1.29
N VAL A 159 10.64 -4.94 -0.33
CA VAL A 159 10.04 -5.76 0.72
C VAL A 159 8.52 -5.79 0.53
N PRO A 160 7.90 -6.94 0.20
CA PRO A 160 6.46 -7.03 0.03
C PRO A 160 5.72 -7.08 1.37
N ILE A 161 4.56 -6.43 1.41
CA ILE A 161 3.54 -6.66 2.42
C ILE A 161 2.31 -7.26 1.75
N TRP A 162 1.90 -8.45 2.23
CA TRP A 162 0.84 -9.22 1.59
C TRP A 162 -0.50 -8.98 2.26
N GLY A 163 -1.52 -8.60 1.48
CA GLY A 163 -2.91 -8.67 1.90
C GLY A 163 -3.45 -10.06 1.58
N VAL A 164 -3.97 -10.73 2.61
CA VAL A 164 -4.51 -12.09 2.50
C VAL A 164 -6.03 -12.02 2.56
N GLN A 165 -6.71 -12.54 1.54
CA GLN A 165 -8.17 -12.63 1.49
C GLN A 165 -8.69 -14.06 1.66
N ARG A 166 -7.83 -15.07 1.44
CA ARG A 166 -8.15 -16.49 1.52
C ARG A 166 -7.04 -17.24 2.26
N GLU A 167 -7.41 -18.29 2.98
CA GLU A 167 -6.41 -19.18 3.64
C GLU A 167 -5.43 -19.77 2.63
N SER A 168 -5.90 -20.14 1.44
CA SER A 168 -5.04 -20.66 0.37
C SER A 168 -3.95 -19.69 -0.09
N GLU A 169 -4.18 -18.37 -0.02
CA GLU A 169 -3.16 -17.35 -0.28
C GLU A 169 -2.09 -17.36 0.82
N LEU A 170 -2.52 -17.47 2.08
CA LEU A 170 -1.58 -17.60 3.20
C LEU A 170 -0.72 -18.86 3.06
N ASP A 171 -1.32 -20.00 2.73
CA ASP A 171 -0.59 -21.24 2.51
C ASP A 171 0.45 -21.12 1.41
N GLN A 172 0.12 -20.46 0.30
CA GLN A 172 1.05 -20.16 -0.79
C GLN A 172 2.22 -19.28 -0.34
N PHE A 173 1.97 -18.22 0.45
CA PHE A 173 3.05 -17.38 0.97
C PHE A 173 3.93 -18.12 1.97
N LEU A 174 3.35 -18.96 2.85
CA LEU A 174 4.10 -19.80 3.76
C LEU A 174 4.93 -20.84 3.01
N GLN A 175 4.41 -21.41 1.92
CA GLN A 175 5.17 -22.30 1.05
C GLN A 175 6.37 -21.57 0.44
N CYS A 176 6.19 -20.36 -0.10
CA CYS A 176 7.30 -19.55 -0.62
C CYS A 176 8.39 -19.28 0.42
N ILE A 177 8.01 -19.05 1.68
CA ILE A 177 8.98 -18.84 2.77
C ILE A 177 9.78 -20.11 3.07
N ARG A 178 9.17 -21.29 3.00
CA ARG A 178 9.81 -22.57 3.32
C ARG A 178 10.67 -23.12 2.20
N GLU A 179 10.18 -23.01 0.96
CA GLU A 179 10.73 -23.68 -0.22
C GLU A 179 11.44 -22.72 -1.18
N GLY A 180 11.29 -21.42 -0.96
CA GLY A 180 11.66 -20.39 -1.92
C GLY A 180 10.59 -20.20 -2.99
N ALA A 181 10.76 -19.14 -3.79
CA ALA A 181 9.86 -18.82 -4.88
C ALA A 181 10.68 -18.59 -6.16
N GLU A 182 10.76 -19.62 -6.99
CA GLU A 182 11.45 -19.52 -8.29
C GLU A 182 10.51 -18.94 -9.36
N LEU A 183 11.01 -18.01 -10.16
CA LEU A 183 10.30 -17.43 -11.28
C LEU A 183 10.46 -18.31 -12.53
N THR A 184 9.71 -19.42 -12.57
CA THR A 184 9.73 -20.39 -13.67
C THR A 184 9.12 -19.83 -14.96
N ASP A 185 9.34 -20.49 -16.10
CA ASP A 185 8.77 -20.10 -17.40
C ASP A 185 7.23 -20.18 -17.39
N GLU A 186 6.64 -21.11 -16.65
CA GLU A 186 5.20 -21.20 -16.49
C GLU A 186 4.64 -19.97 -15.73
N ARG A 187 5.34 -19.55 -14.67
CA ARG A 187 4.97 -18.33 -13.93
C ARG A 187 5.17 -17.08 -14.78
N ARG A 188 6.22 -17.01 -15.59
CA ARG A 188 6.41 -15.92 -16.56
C ARG A 188 5.27 -15.86 -17.57
N ALA A 189 4.84 -17.00 -18.11
CA ALA A 189 3.69 -17.08 -19.00
C ALA A 189 2.39 -16.64 -18.33
N THR A 190 2.21 -16.95 -17.05
CA THR A 190 1.08 -16.47 -16.24
C THR A 190 1.10 -14.96 -16.07
N ILE A 191 2.25 -14.37 -15.76
CA ILE A 191 2.43 -12.92 -15.67
C ILE A 191 2.09 -12.24 -17.00
N GLU A 192 2.59 -12.75 -18.11
CA GLU A 192 2.33 -12.17 -19.43
C GLU A 192 0.83 -12.25 -19.81
N ARG A 193 0.17 -13.35 -19.48
CA ARG A 193 -1.27 -13.49 -19.67
C ARG A 193 -2.04 -12.46 -18.82
N ASP A 194 -1.70 -12.34 -17.55
CA ASP A 194 -2.35 -11.41 -16.63
C ASP A 194 -2.08 -9.95 -17.01
N ARG A 195 -0.88 -9.62 -17.45
CA ARG A 195 -0.56 -8.29 -17.98
C ARG A 195 -1.40 -7.95 -19.20
N ARG A 196 -1.53 -8.85 -20.18
CA ARG A 196 -2.41 -8.63 -21.34
C ARG A 196 -3.86 -8.42 -20.96
N GLU A 197 -4.34 -9.12 -19.92
CA GLU A 197 -5.74 -9.00 -19.48
C GLU A 197 -5.98 -7.77 -18.58
N LEU A 198 -5.00 -7.35 -17.78
CA LEU A 198 -5.17 -6.42 -16.68
C LEU A 198 -4.39 -5.09 -16.83
N CYS A 199 -3.44 -4.98 -17.77
CA CYS A 199 -2.64 -3.75 -17.94
C CYS A 199 -3.19 -2.80 -19.02
N GLY A 200 -4.42 -3.00 -19.49
CA GLY A 200 -5.10 -2.06 -20.39
C GLY A 200 -5.69 -0.86 -19.62
N GLU A 201 -6.72 -0.26 -20.19
CA GLU A 201 -7.52 0.82 -19.58
C GLU A 201 -8.30 0.31 -18.35
N PHE A 202 -7.59 0.09 -17.27
CA PHE A 202 -8.10 -0.54 -16.07
C PHE A 202 -7.91 0.36 -14.85
N CYS A 203 -8.98 0.58 -14.09
CA CYS A 203 -8.92 1.35 -12.86
C CYS A 203 -8.11 0.62 -11.78
N ARG A 204 -7.00 1.20 -11.35
CA ARG A 204 -6.11 0.66 -10.30
C ARG A 204 -6.58 0.98 -8.88
N GLY A 205 -7.74 1.65 -8.73
CA GLY A 205 -8.34 1.95 -7.43
C GLY A 205 -7.58 3.00 -6.62
N CYS A 206 -6.88 3.91 -7.25
CA CYS A 206 -6.11 4.97 -6.57
C CYS A 206 -6.99 5.97 -5.82
N GLY A 207 -8.26 6.15 -6.24
CA GLY A 207 -9.22 7.03 -5.56
C GLY A 207 -9.14 8.51 -5.95
N TYR A 208 -8.32 8.89 -6.93
CA TYR A 208 -8.21 10.29 -7.37
C TYR A 208 -9.51 10.90 -7.90
N CYS A 209 -10.39 10.06 -8.42
CA CYS A 209 -11.71 10.47 -8.88
C CYS A 209 -12.75 10.61 -7.75
N MET A 210 -12.33 10.48 -6.49
CA MET A 210 -13.21 10.53 -5.33
C MET A 210 -12.94 11.78 -4.47
N PRO A 211 -13.98 12.36 -3.85
CA PRO A 211 -15.38 11.96 -3.94
C PRO A 211 -16.03 12.40 -5.26
N CYS A 212 -16.92 11.57 -5.81
CA CYS A 212 -17.73 11.94 -6.95
C CYS A 212 -18.90 12.84 -6.53
N PRO A 213 -19.15 13.99 -7.21
CA PRO A 213 -20.27 14.87 -6.85
C PRO A 213 -21.67 14.22 -6.99
N ALA A 214 -21.79 13.13 -7.74
CA ALA A 214 -23.00 12.35 -7.87
C ALA A 214 -23.03 11.14 -6.91
N GLY A 215 -22.10 11.03 -5.97
CA GLY A 215 -22.03 9.94 -5.00
C GLY A 215 -21.61 8.59 -5.59
N ILE A 216 -21.06 8.54 -6.81
CA ILE A 216 -20.65 7.30 -7.47
C ILE A 216 -19.30 6.85 -6.92
N GLU A 217 -19.18 5.59 -6.52
CA GLU A 217 -17.90 4.96 -6.21
C GLU A 217 -17.15 4.56 -7.49
N ILE A 218 -16.66 5.58 -8.23
CA ILE A 218 -16.11 5.44 -9.58
C ILE A 218 -15.04 4.36 -9.64
N ASN A 219 -14.11 4.34 -8.68
CA ASN A 219 -13.01 3.38 -8.62
C ASN A 219 -13.48 1.93 -8.46
N GLN A 220 -14.57 1.70 -7.75
CA GLN A 220 -15.13 0.36 -7.58
C GLN A 220 -16.00 -0.03 -8.78
N CYS A 221 -16.84 0.88 -9.26
CA CYS A 221 -17.66 0.65 -10.44
C CYS A 221 -16.81 0.32 -11.67
N ALA A 222 -15.72 1.06 -11.89
CA ALA A 222 -14.80 0.83 -13.02
C ALA A 222 -14.07 -0.54 -12.95
N ARG A 223 -14.01 -1.15 -11.76
CA ARG A 223 -13.36 -2.46 -11.53
C ARG A 223 -14.35 -3.62 -11.43
N MET A 224 -15.63 -3.35 -11.35
CA MET A 224 -16.64 -4.35 -10.96
C MET A 224 -16.59 -5.62 -11.83
N SER A 225 -16.47 -5.49 -13.13
CA SER A 225 -16.40 -6.66 -14.03
C SER A 225 -15.20 -7.57 -13.74
N LEU A 226 -14.07 -6.99 -13.32
CA LEU A 226 -12.86 -7.72 -12.95
C LEU A 226 -12.99 -8.33 -11.56
N MET A 227 -13.59 -7.60 -10.61
CA MET A 227 -13.84 -8.09 -9.26
C MET A 227 -14.78 -9.30 -9.28
N LEU A 228 -15.83 -9.27 -10.10
CA LEU A 228 -16.75 -10.40 -10.28
C LEU A 228 -16.07 -11.63 -10.89
N ARG A 229 -15.08 -11.45 -11.75
CA ARG A 229 -14.35 -12.56 -12.39
C ARG A 229 -13.20 -13.10 -11.56
N ARG A 230 -12.53 -12.26 -10.78
CA ARG A 230 -11.25 -12.60 -10.14
C ARG A 230 -11.27 -12.59 -8.62
N ALA A 231 -12.08 -11.76 -7.97
CA ALA A 231 -12.27 -11.77 -6.52
C ALA A 231 -13.41 -12.71 -6.11
N PRO A 232 -13.66 -12.94 -4.80
CA PRO A 232 -14.83 -13.68 -4.35
C PRO A 232 -16.13 -12.98 -4.80
N ALA A 233 -16.75 -13.47 -5.87
CA ALA A 233 -17.87 -12.82 -6.54
C ALA A 233 -19.05 -12.52 -5.60
N GLN A 234 -19.34 -13.43 -4.66
CA GLN A 234 -20.41 -13.25 -3.67
C GLN A 234 -20.29 -11.95 -2.88
N ALA A 235 -19.06 -11.48 -2.60
CA ALA A 235 -18.85 -10.23 -1.87
C ALA A 235 -19.33 -9.00 -2.66
N TRP A 236 -19.49 -9.12 -3.99
CA TRP A 236 -19.82 -8.05 -4.91
C TRP A 236 -21.23 -8.20 -5.53
N LEU A 237 -21.89 -9.34 -5.31
CA LEU A 237 -23.26 -9.62 -5.80
C LEU A 237 -24.33 -9.32 -4.75
N THR A 238 -24.05 -8.45 -3.78
CA THR A 238 -25.01 -8.04 -2.76
C THR A 238 -25.95 -6.95 -3.27
N GLU A 239 -27.11 -6.80 -2.65
CA GLU A 239 -28.06 -5.72 -2.94
C GLU A 239 -27.40 -4.33 -2.79
N GLU A 240 -26.53 -4.17 -1.79
CA GLU A 240 -25.76 -2.93 -1.56
C GLU A 240 -24.91 -2.58 -2.78
N TRP A 241 -24.15 -3.55 -3.33
CA TRP A 241 -23.31 -3.32 -4.49
C TRP A 241 -24.10 -3.13 -5.77
N GLN A 242 -25.24 -3.80 -5.91
CA GLN A 242 -26.15 -3.56 -7.03
C GLN A 242 -26.68 -2.13 -7.01
N ALA A 243 -27.11 -1.63 -5.84
CA ALA A 243 -27.56 -0.25 -5.67
C ALA A 243 -26.43 0.75 -6.00
N LYS A 244 -25.19 0.51 -5.54
CA LYS A 244 -24.03 1.33 -5.89
C LYS A 244 -23.73 1.31 -7.40
N MET A 245 -23.93 0.20 -8.09
CA MET A 245 -23.77 0.12 -9.54
C MET A 245 -24.87 0.88 -10.28
N HIS A 246 -26.11 0.84 -9.82
CA HIS A 246 -27.19 1.66 -10.37
C HIS A 246 -26.97 3.16 -10.19
N GLN A 247 -26.22 3.57 -9.17
CA GLN A 247 -25.87 4.99 -8.98
C GLN A 247 -25.10 5.58 -10.18
N ILE A 248 -24.49 4.75 -11.03
CA ILE A 248 -23.81 5.19 -12.26
C ILE A 248 -24.77 5.94 -13.21
N GLU A 249 -26.05 5.62 -13.19
CA GLU A 249 -27.08 6.30 -13.99
C GLU A 249 -27.21 7.78 -13.66
N GLN A 250 -26.76 8.18 -12.47
CA GLN A 250 -26.74 9.56 -12.02
C GLN A 250 -25.46 10.33 -12.47
N CYS A 251 -24.65 9.72 -13.33
CA CYS A 251 -23.41 10.32 -13.82
C CYS A 251 -23.69 11.64 -14.55
N ARG A 252 -23.00 12.70 -14.14
CA ARG A 252 -23.09 14.02 -14.76
C ARG A 252 -22.10 14.20 -15.91
N HIS A 253 -21.41 13.15 -16.31
CA HIS A 253 -20.39 13.15 -17.37
C HIS A 253 -19.30 14.21 -17.21
N LEU A 254 -18.91 14.49 -15.97
CA LEU A 254 -17.81 15.41 -15.67
C LEU A 254 -16.48 14.75 -16.08
N SER A 255 -15.62 15.54 -16.72
CA SER A 255 -14.27 15.05 -17.06
C SER A 255 -13.43 14.89 -15.80
N LEU A 256 -12.76 13.73 -15.65
CA LEU A 256 -11.81 13.47 -14.57
C LEU A 256 -10.50 14.27 -14.71
N ILE A 257 -10.29 14.92 -15.85
CA ILE A 257 -9.10 15.74 -16.13
C ILE A 257 -9.15 17.07 -15.35
N HIS A 258 -10.33 17.48 -14.90
CA HIS A 258 -10.56 18.76 -14.23
C HIS A 258 -10.92 18.63 -12.73
N ILE A 259 -10.72 17.46 -12.14
CA ILE A 259 -10.92 17.22 -10.70
C ILE A 259 -9.58 17.29 -9.97
#